data_8c4506f8465cd9c9b36ca6c8be8ce90c
#
_entry.id   8c4506f8465cd9c9b36ca6c8be8ce90c
#
_cell.length_a   1.000
_cell.length_b   1.000
_cell.length_c   1.000
_cell.angle_alpha   90.00
_cell.angle_beta   90.00
_cell.angle_gamma   90.00
#
_symmetry.space_group_name_H-M   'P 1'
#
loop_
_entity.id
_entity.type
_entity.pdbx_description
1 polymer ?
#
loop_
_entity_poly.entity_id
_entity_poly.type
_entity_poly.pdbx_seq_one_letter_code
_entity_poly.pdbx_strand_id
1 'polypeptide(L)'
;MPWLTVEDNIAFGMKLKGWTKDRIKAQTDKIIELMGLSKSRKQYPHELSVSTEQKVVIGRAFAMEPDLLLMDEPYGQMDIKTRFYLEDEVIRLWRELGSTVLFITHNVEEACYLADRVLILTNKPASVKEALSLHMPRPRDIASPEFIENRIHVENAIKWW
;
A
#
# COMPACT_ATOMS: atom_id res chain seq x y z
N MET A 1 13.87 -6.54 -6.90
CA MET A 1 15.11 -7.27 -7.25
C MET A 1 15.41 -7.01 -8.71
N PRO A 2 16.50 -6.26 -9.04
CA PRO A 2 16.72 -5.77 -10.40
C PRO A 2 17.07 -6.87 -11.43
N TRP A 3 17.51 -8.03 -10.98
CA TRP A 3 17.90 -9.18 -11.82
C TRP A 3 16.75 -10.16 -12.09
N LEU A 4 15.55 -9.91 -11.58
CA LEU A 4 14.36 -10.72 -11.79
C LEU A 4 13.35 -9.97 -12.65
N THR A 5 12.60 -10.69 -13.48
CA THR A 5 11.44 -10.15 -14.19
C THR A 5 10.34 -9.75 -13.23
N VAL A 6 9.31 -9.05 -13.71
CA VAL A 6 8.11 -8.70 -12.90
C VAL A 6 7.49 -9.96 -12.29
N GLU A 7 7.23 -10.99 -13.10
CA GLU A 7 6.62 -12.23 -12.59
C GLU A 7 7.50 -12.96 -11.58
N ASP A 8 8.82 -12.98 -11.80
CA ASP A 8 9.75 -13.61 -10.87
C ASP A 8 9.90 -12.81 -9.56
N ASN A 9 9.82 -11.49 -9.61
CA ASN A 9 9.76 -10.63 -8.44
C ASN A 9 8.52 -10.96 -7.58
N ILE A 10 7.34 -11.05 -8.19
CA ILE A 10 6.09 -11.37 -7.49
C ILE A 10 6.14 -12.79 -6.91
N ALA A 11 6.66 -13.76 -7.70
CA ALA A 11 6.76 -15.15 -7.28
C ALA A 11 7.83 -15.43 -6.21
N PHE A 12 8.76 -14.51 -6.00
CA PHE A 12 9.99 -14.76 -5.24
C PHE A 12 9.74 -15.26 -3.82
N GLY A 13 8.92 -14.55 -3.05
CA GLY A 13 8.63 -14.92 -1.66
C GLY A 13 7.93 -16.28 -1.55
N MET A 14 7.01 -16.58 -2.45
CA MET A 14 6.29 -17.86 -2.50
C MET A 14 7.24 -19.03 -2.80
N LYS A 15 8.22 -18.81 -3.71
CA LYS A 15 9.29 -19.80 -4.00
C LYS A 15 10.11 -20.09 -2.74
N LEU A 16 10.49 -19.06 -1.98
CA LEU A 16 11.24 -19.21 -0.72
C LEU A 16 10.45 -19.95 0.37
N LYS A 17 9.13 -19.75 0.44
CA LYS A 17 8.26 -20.49 1.36
C LYS A 17 7.95 -21.92 0.90
N GLY A 18 8.47 -22.36 -0.23
CA GLY A 18 8.29 -23.72 -0.75
C GLY A 18 6.87 -24.03 -1.18
N TRP A 19 6.10 -23.04 -1.65
CA TRP A 19 4.79 -23.28 -2.23
C TRP A 19 4.89 -24.14 -3.50
N THR A 20 3.83 -24.90 -3.80
CA THR A 20 3.79 -25.71 -5.02
C THR A 20 3.84 -24.83 -6.28
N LYS A 21 4.41 -25.36 -7.36
CA LYS A 21 4.52 -24.62 -8.64
C LYS A 21 3.17 -24.13 -9.15
N ASP A 22 2.14 -24.93 -9.03
CA ASP A 22 0.78 -24.58 -9.49
C ASP A 22 0.19 -23.45 -8.65
N ARG A 23 0.36 -23.48 -7.32
CA ARG A 23 -0.08 -22.40 -6.44
C ARG A 23 0.68 -21.09 -6.72
N ILE A 24 2.02 -21.17 -6.90
CA ILE A 24 2.84 -20.00 -7.25
C ILE A 24 2.35 -19.40 -8.56
N LYS A 25 2.13 -20.24 -9.58
CA LYS A 25 1.64 -19.77 -10.88
C LYS A 25 0.29 -19.08 -10.75
N ALA A 26 -0.69 -19.73 -10.14
CA ALA A 26 -2.03 -19.18 -9.97
C ALA A 26 -2.03 -17.85 -9.21
N GLN A 27 -1.28 -17.77 -8.11
CA GLN A 27 -1.19 -16.53 -7.31
C GLN A 27 -0.43 -15.43 -8.05
N THR A 28 0.64 -15.77 -8.76
CA THR A 28 1.38 -14.80 -9.59
C THR A 28 0.49 -14.24 -10.69
N ASP A 29 -0.26 -15.08 -11.39
CA ASP A 29 -1.19 -14.67 -12.44
C ASP A 29 -2.27 -13.74 -11.87
N LYS A 30 -2.86 -14.09 -10.72
CA LYS A 30 -3.85 -13.27 -10.01
C LYS A 30 -3.30 -11.88 -9.67
N ILE A 31 -2.11 -11.80 -9.07
CA ILE A 31 -1.52 -10.51 -8.69
C ILE A 31 -1.15 -9.67 -9.90
N ILE A 32 -0.58 -10.27 -10.95
CA ILE A 32 -0.25 -9.59 -12.21
C ILE A 32 -1.50 -8.97 -12.85
N GLU A 33 -2.60 -9.70 -12.85
CA GLU A 33 -3.89 -9.21 -13.38
C GLU A 33 -4.44 -8.07 -12.51
N LEU A 34 -4.52 -8.28 -11.19
CA LEU A 34 -4.99 -7.26 -10.24
C LEU A 34 -4.18 -5.96 -10.32
N MET A 35 -2.87 -6.03 -10.50
CA MET A 35 -2.00 -4.86 -10.59
C MET A 35 -1.89 -4.28 -12.01
N GLY A 36 -2.57 -4.88 -13.00
CA GLY A 36 -2.49 -4.45 -14.40
C GLY A 36 -1.09 -4.57 -15.00
N LEU A 37 -0.31 -5.56 -14.55
CA LEU A 37 1.09 -5.77 -14.95
C LEU A 37 1.27 -6.74 -16.12
N SER A 38 0.19 -7.19 -16.76
CA SER A 38 0.23 -8.23 -17.80
C SER A 38 1.18 -7.88 -18.95
N LYS A 39 1.20 -6.61 -19.38
CA LYS A 39 2.08 -6.14 -20.48
C LYS A 39 3.55 -6.10 -20.07
N SER A 40 3.83 -5.92 -18.78
CA SER A 40 5.18 -5.81 -18.24
C SER A 40 5.70 -7.10 -17.61
N ARG A 41 4.95 -8.19 -17.71
CA ARG A 41 5.21 -9.45 -17.03
C ARG A 41 6.63 -9.96 -17.16
N LYS A 42 7.22 -9.86 -18.35
CA LYS A 42 8.57 -10.34 -18.69
C LYS A 42 9.65 -9.27 -18.62
N GLN A 43 9.27 -8.02 -18.34
CA GLN A 43 10.20 -6.91 -18.23
C GLN A 43 10.97 -6.98 -16.91
N TYR A 44 12.16 -6.37 -16.91
CA TYR A 44 12.98 -6.16 -15.72
C TYR A 44 12.69 -4.78 -15.11
N PRO A 45 13.00 -4.56 -13.81
CA PRO A 45 12.73 -3.27 -13.14
C PRO A 45 13.29 -2.05 -13.89
N HIS A 46 14.47 -2.12 -14.46
CA HIS A 46 15.08 -1.01 -15.20
C HIS A 46 14.37 -0.63 -16.52
N GLU A 47 13.44 -1.45 -16.97
CA GLU A 47 12.61 -1.20 -18.16
C GLU A 47 11.24 -0.59 -17.79
N LEU A 48 10.96 -0.44 -16.51
CA LEU A 48 9.66 0.00 -15.98
C LEU A 48 9.66 1.51 -15.66
N SER A 49 8.49 2.12 -15.71
CA SER A 49 8.28 3.41 -15.03
C SER A 49 8.31 3.24 -13.51
N VAL A 50 8.62 4.32 -12.79
CA VAL A 50 8.66 4.33 -11.31
C VAL A 50 7.34 3.82 -10.71
N SER A 51 6.19 4.26 -11.27
CA SER A 51 4.88 3.80 -10.80
C SER A 51 4.65 2.30 -11.05
N THR A 52 5.13 1.77 -12.19
CA THR A 52 5.02 0.34 -12.50
C THR A 52 5.96 -0.48 -11.61
N GLU A 53 7.18 0.01 -11.35
CA GLU A 53 8.10 -0.65 -10.42
C GLU A 53 7.50 -0.74 -9.01
N GLN A 54 6.87 0.34 -8.54
CA GLN A 54 6.21 0.36 -7.23
C GLN A 54 5.03 -0.62 -7.17
N LYS A 55 4.25 -0.76 -8.24
CA LYS A 55 3.24 -1.81 -8.34
C LYS A 55 3.83 -3.21 -8.15
N VAL A 56 4.99 -3.48 -8.73
CA VAL A 56 5.66 -4.77 -8.55
C VAL A 56 6.07 -4.98 -7.08
N VAL A 57 6.56 -3.94 -6.41
CA VAL A 57 6.93 -3.99 -4.99
C VAL A 57 5.71 -4.32 -4.12
N ILE A 58 4.61 -3.60 -4.32
CA ILE A 58 3.34 -3.80 -3.62
C ILE A 58 2.78 -5.21 -3.93
N GLY A 59 2.69 -5.57 -5.21
CA GLY A 59 2.19 -6.87 -5.64
C GLY A 59 2.98 -8.03 -5.06
N ARG A 60 4.32 -7.91 -4.98
CA ARG A 60 5.19 -8.91 -4.34
C ARG A 60 4.87 -9.11 -2.87
N ALA A 61 4.55 -8.05 -2.15
CA ALA A 61 4.21 -8.12 -0.73
C ALA A 61 2.85 -8.82 -0.53
N PHE A 62 1.84 -8.43 -1.28
CA PHE A 62 0.50 -9.04 -1.23
C PHE A 62 0.46 -10.47 -1.77
N ALA A 63 1.36 -10.85 -2.71
CA ALA A 63 1.42 -12.21 -3.25
C ALA A 63 1.64 -13.28 -2.18
N MET A 64 2.23 -12.90 -1.06
CA MET A 64 2.50 -13.80 0.07
C MET A 64 1.25 -14.15 0.89
N GLU A 65 0.09 -13.55 0.60
CA GLU A 65 -1.14 -13.68 1.38
C GLU A 65 -0.88 -13.43 2.89
N PRO A 66 -0.29 -12.28 3.27
CA PRO A 66 0.05 -12.04 4.66
C PRO A 66 -1.21 -11.74 5.48
N ASP A 67 -1.29 -12.26 6.71
CA ASP A 67 -2.30 -11.85 7.69
C ASP A 67 -2.11 -10.38 8.10
N LEU A 68 -0.83 -9.95 8.21
CA LEU A 68 -0.42 -8.59 8.51
C LEU A 68 0.64 -8.11 7.52
N LEU A 69 0.37 -7.02 6.83
CA LEU A 69 1.31 -6.33 5.94
C LEU A 69 1.78 -5.02 6.60
N LEU A 70 3.10 -4.85 6.70
CA LEU A 70 3.72 -3.62 7.19
C LEU A 70 4.19 -2.78 5.99
N MET A 71 3.75 -1.53 5.93
CA MET A 71 4.15 -0.56 4.90
C MET A 71 4.72 0.69 5.59
N ASP A 72 5.99 0.96 5.35
CA ASP A 72 6.71 2.08 5.96
C ASP A 72 7.04 3.12 4.89
N GLU A 73 6.37 4.25 4.93
CA GLU A 73 6.47 5.37 3.98
C GLU A 73 6.55 4.96 2.50
N PRO A 74 5.65 4.13 1.99
CA PRO A 74 5.81 3.51 0.68
C PRO A 74 5.74 4.50 -0.50
N TYR A 75 5.26 5.73 -0.27
CA TYR A 75 5.05 6.74 -1.31
C TYR A 75 5.89 8.02 -1.13
N GLY A 76 6.87 8.04 -0.22
CA GLY A 76 7.58 9.22 0.28
C GLY A 76 8.29 10.12 -0.76
N GLN A 77 8.50 9.67 -2.00
CA GLN A 77 9.18 10.42 -3.06
C GLN A 77 8.37 10.52 -4.36
N MET A 78 7.05 10.33 -4.28
CA MET A 78 6.20 10.32 -5.46
C MET A 78 5.46 11.64 -5.66
N ASP A 79 5.21 11.97 -6.94
CA ASP A 79 4.28 13.04 -7.26
C ASP A 79 2.85 12.69 -6.82
N ILE A 80 2.05 13.72 -6.56
CA ILE A 80 0.70 13.59 -6.00
C ILE A 80 -0.18 12.65 -6.85
N LYS A 81 -0.14 12.76 -8.17
CA LYS A 81 -0.99 11.96 -9.07
C LYS A 81 -0.63 10.47 -9.02
N THR A 82 0.66 10.16 -9.06
CA THR A 82 1.16 8.79 -8.97
C THR A 82 0.84 8.18 -7.61
N ARG A 83 0.94 8.96 -6.53
CA ARG A 83 0.62 8.54 -5.18
C ARG A 83 -0.85 8.11 -5.07
N PHE A 84 -1.81 8.97 -5.40
CA PHE A 84 -3.24 8.61 -5.34
C PHE A 84 -3.57 7.38 -6.16
N TYR A 85 -2.98 7.26 -7.34
CA TYR A 85 -3.17 6.09 -8.17
C TYR A 85 -2.71 4.78 -7.48
N LEU A 86 -1.58 4.82 -6.78
CA LEU A 86 -1.05 3.65 -6.06
C LEU A 86 -1.82 3.38 -4.76
N GLU A 87 -2.32 4.40 -4.08
CA GLU A 87 -3.21 4.28 -2.93
C GLU A 87 -4.50 3.54 -3.32
N ASP A 88 -5.11 3.89 -4.45
CA ASP A 88 -6.28 3.19 -4.98
C ASP A 88 -5.97 1.72 -5.31
N GLU A 89 -4.79 1.43 -5.86
CA GLU A 89 -4.34 0.06 -6.12
C GLU A 89 -4.19 -0.73 -4.81
N VAL A 90 -3.65 -0.13 -3.75
CA VAL A 90 -3.56 -0.77 -2.43
C VAL A 90 -4.93 -1.03 -1.83
N ILE A 91 -5.87 -0.08 -1.91
CA ILE A 91 -7.25 -0.26 -1.45
C ILE A 91 -7.91 -1.42 -2.19
N ARG A 92 -7.68 -1.53 -3.50
CA ARG A 92 -8.22 -2.61 -4.31
C ARG A 92 -7.67 -3.98 -3.90
N LEU A 93 -6.35 -4.11 -3.77
CA LEU A 93 -5.71 -5.33 -3.30
C LEU A 93 -6.15 -5.72 -1.89
N TRP A 94 -6.23 -4.76 -0.99
CA TRP A 94 -6.70 -4.98 0.38
C TRP A 94 -8.12 -5.55 0.41
N ARG A 95 -9.04 -5.02 -0.42
CA ARG A 95 -10.42 -5.55 -0.53
C ARG A 95 -10.47 -6.97 -1.05
N GLU A 96 -9.64 -7.27 -2.05
CA GLU A 96 -9.62 -8.59 -2.71
C GLU A 96 -8.93 -9.69 -1.88
N LEU A 97 -7.95 -9.30 -1.07
CA LEU A 97 -7.07 -10.24 -0.37
C LEU A 97 -7.32 -10.31 1.14
N GLY A 98 -8.00 -9.33 1.73
CA GLY A 98 -8.45 -9.35 3.12
C GLY A 98 -7.35 -9.25 4.17
N SER A 99 -6.14 -8.80 3.82
CA SER A 99 -5.02 -8.63 4.74
C SER A 99 -5.25 -7.48 5.72
N THR A 100 -4.72 -7.58 6.94
CA THR A 100 -4.56 -6.41 7.81
C THR A 100 -3.34 -5.61 7.34
N VAL A 101 -3.48 -4.30 7.18
CA VAL A 101 -2.36 -3.43 6.78
C VAL A 101 -2.05 -2.44 7.90
N LEU A 102 -0.79 -2.45 8.37
CA LEU A 102 -0.24 -1.39 9.20
C LEU A 102 0.60 -0.48 8.32
N PHE A 103 0.12 0.75 8.14
CA PHE A 103 0.70 1.75 7.26
C PHE A 103 1.32 2.87 8.08
N ILE A 104 2.60 3.15 7.88
CA ILE A 104 3.32 4.23 8.54
C ILE A 104 3.55 5.34 7.52
N THR A 105 3.14 6.55 7.86
CA THR A 105 3.34 7.75 7.04
C THR A 105 3.40 9.01 7.92
N HIS A 106 4.12 10.02 7.44
CA HIS A 106 4.06 11.37 7.97
C HIS A 106 3.05 12.26 7.20
N ASN A 107 2.42 11.73 6.15
CA ASN A 107 1.44 12.44 5.36
C ASN A 107 0.03 12.19 5.91
N VAL A 108 -0.59 13.23 6.46
CA VAL A 108 -1.93 13.17 7.07
C VAL A 108 -2.99 12.79 6.05
N GLU A 109 -2.87 13.27 4.81
CA GLU A 109 -3.83 12.97 3.75
C GLU A 109 -3.82 11.48 3.39
N GLU A 110 -2.64 10.86 3.26
CA GLU A 110 -2.50 9.40 3.06
C GLU A 110 -3.15 8.62 4.22
N ALA A 111 -2.84 9.01 5.47
CA ALA A 111 -3.43 8.36 6.64
C ALA A 111 -4.96 8.44 6.62
N CYS A 112 -5.50 9.64 6.34
CA CYS A 112 -6.95 9.83 6.25
C CYS A 112 -7.57 9.16 5.02
N TYR A 113 -6.83 8.98 3.92
CA TYR A 113 -7.33 8.35 2.71
C TYR A 113 -7.40 6.83 2.82
N LEU A 114 -6.37 6.23 3.41
CA LEU A 114 -6.19 4.78 3.42
C LEU A 114 -6.78 4.07 4.66
N ALA A 115 -6.65 4.66 5.85
CA ALA A 115 -6.86 3.92 7.09
C ALA A 115 -8.33 3.79 7.52
N ASP A 116 -8.70 2.69 8.20
CA ASP A 116 -9.92 2.60 9.01
C ASP A 116 -9.71 3.24 10.39
N ARG A 117 -8.46 3.21 10.87
CA ARG A 117 -8.07 3.79 12.14
C ARG A 117 -6.70 4.44 12.04
N VAL A 118 -6.60 5.71 12.45
CA VAL A 118 -5.35 6.47 12.52
C VAL A 118 -4.85 6.49 13.96
N LEU A 119 -3.60 6.07 14.16
CA LEU A 119 -2.92 6.18 15.45
C LEU A 119 -1.96 7.37 15.39
N ILE A 120 -2.22 8.39 16.19
CA ILE A 120 -1.39 9.59 16.28
C ILE A 120 -0.38 9.38 17.40
N LEU A 121 0.91 9.54 17.07
CA LEU A 121 1.99 9.33 18.02
C LEU A 121 2.51 10.65 18.58
N THR A 122 3.03 10.60 19.82
CA THR A 122 3.75 11.74 20.44
C THR A 122 5.19 11.82 19.93
N ASN A 123 5.89 12.91 20.31
CA ASN A 123 7.34 12.99 20.22
C ASN A 123 8.03 11.91 21.07
N LYS A 124 9.33 11.73 20.82
CA LYS A 124 10.17 10.77 21.57
C LYS A 124 10.27 11.15 23.06
N PRO A 125 10.08 10.17 23.97
CA PRO A 125 9.71 8.78 23.71
C PRO A 125 8.29 8.65 23.18
N ALA A 126 8.12 7.94 22.04
CA ALA A 126 6.84 7.87 21.35
C ALA A 126 5.81 7.02 22.11
N SER A 127 4.60 7.56 22.25
CA SER A 127 3.41 6.86 22.74
C SER A 127 2.21 7.19 21.86
N VAL A 128 1.16 6.41 21.96
CA VAL A 128 -0.10 6.73 21.25
C VAL A 128 -0.75 7.91 21.96
N LYS A 129 -0.86 9.04 21.25
CA LYS A 129 -1.56 10.24 21.73
C LYS A 129 -3.05 10.08 21.57
N GLU A 130 -3.48 9.57 20.42
CA GLU A 130 -4.88 9.43 20.06
C GLU A 130 -5.07 8.29 19.05
N ALA A 131 -6.24 7.66 19.08
CA ALA A 131 -6.69 6.68 18.10
C ALA A 131 -8.01 7.14 17.50
N LEU A 132 -7.98 7.57 16.24
CA LEU A 132 -9.16 8.07 15.51
C LEU A 132 -9.69 6.99 14.58
N SER A 133 -10.98 6.64 14.69
CA SER A 133 -11.67 5.75 13.74
C SER A 133 -12.30 6.57 12.62
N LEU A 134 -12.07 6.15 11.37
CA LEU A 134 -12.58 6.80 10.18
C LEU A 134 -13.66 5.92 9.54
N HIS A 135 -14.90 6.40 9.53
CA HIS A 135 -16.07 5.63 9.06
C HIS A 135 -16.47 5.94 7.60
N MET A 136 -15.74 6.85 6.95
CA MET A 136 -15.98 7.22 5.55
C MET A 136 -15.81 6.02 4.62
N PRO A 137 -16.74 5.79 3.68
CA PRO A 137 -16.62 4.72 2.68
C PRO A 137 -15.43 4.97 1.74
N ARG A 138 -14.88 3.90 1.16
CA ARG A 138 -13.82 3.97 0.15
C ARG A 138 -14.39 3.69 -1.25
N PRO A 139 -13.90 4.33 -2.33
CA PRO A 139 -12.88 5.39 -2.33
C PRO A 139 -13.38 6.66 -1.64
N ARG A 140 -12.51 7.33 -0.91
CA ARG A 140 -12.85 8.55 -0.17
C ARG A 140 -12.76 9.77 -1.09
N ASP A 141 -13.74 10.66 -0.99
CA ASP A 141 -13.69 11.97 -1.65
C ASP A 141 -12.92 12.94 -0.76
N ILE A 142 -11.70 13.30 -1.20
CA ILE A 142 -10.81 14.23 -0.48
C ILE A 142 -11.38 15.65 -0.35
N ALA A 143 -12.36 16.00 -1.21
CA ALA A 143 -13.05 17.28 -1.16
C ALA A 143 -14.29 17.27 -0.27
N SER A 144 -14.70 16.11 0.25
CA SER A 144 -15.86 16.02 1.11
C SER A 144 -15.64 16.75 2.45
N PRO A 145 -16.68 17.38 3.01
CA PRO A 145 -16.56 18.05 4.31
C PRO A 145 -16.05 17.11 5.42
N GLU A 146 -16.54 15.88 5.46
CA GLU A 146 -16.13 14.88 6.45
C GLU A 146 -14.65 14.52 6.34
N PHE A 147 -14.10 14.36 5.11
CA PHE A 147 -12.67 14.11 4.91
C PHE A 147 -11.83 15.30 5.39
N ILE A 148 -12.23 16.52 5.02
CA ILE A 148 -11.53 17.75 5.39
C ILE A 148 -11.51 17.91 6.92
N GLU A 149 -12.64 17.66 7.59
CA GLU A 149 -12.75 17.74 9.05
C GLU A 149 -11.81 16.75 9.75
N ASN A 150 -11.82 15.47 9.33
CA ASN A 150 -10.92 14.45 9.87
C ASN A 150 -9.44 14.79 9.62
N ARG A 151 -9.09 15.27 8.43
CA ARG A 151 -7.73 15.72 8.10
C ARG A 151 -7.28 16.85 9.01
N ILE A 152 -8.09 17.89 9.17
CA ILE A 152 -7.79 19.03 10.06
C ILE A 152 -7.65 18.56 11.51
N HIS A 153 -8.49 17.63 11.97
CA HIS A 153 -8.38 17.06 13.30
C HIS A 153 -7.02 16.39 13.52
N VAL A 154 -6.61 15.50 12.61
CA VAL A 154 -5.30 14.83 12.68
C VAL A 154 -4.15 15.84 12.61
N GLU A 155 -4.20 16.81 11.68
CA GLU A 155 -3.19 17.87 11.57
C GLU A 155 -3.02 18.65 12.88
N ASN A 156 -4.13 19.01 13.54
CA ASN A 156 -4.08 19.71 14.82
C ASN A 156 -3.56 18.81 15.95
N ALA A 157 -3.89 17.53 15.91
CA ALA A 157 -3.44 16.58 16.93
C ALA A 157 -1.94 16.30 16.86
N ILE A 158 -1.31 16.33 15.66
CA ILE A 158 0.15 16.18 15.53
C ILE A 158 0.94 17.45 15.78
N LYS A 159 0.30 18.63 15.84
CA LYS A 159 0.97 19.87 16.23
C LYS A 159 1.30 19.84 17.72
N TRP A 160 2.56 19.81 18.07
CA TRP A 160 3.08 19.85 19.45
C TRP A 160 3.98 21.05 19.72
N TRP A 161 3.97 22.02 18.86
CA TRP A 161 4.60 23.34 19.04
C TRP A 161 3.54 24.41 19.20
#